data_2606062bf70d3f4f44ac56c35e6406ce
#
_entry.id   2606062bf70d3f4f44ac56c35e6406ce
#
_cell.length_a   1.000
_cell.length_b   1.000
_cell.length_c   1.000
_cell.angle_alpha   90.00
_cell.angle_beta   90.00
_cell.angle_gamma   90.00
#
_symmetry.space_group_name_H-M   'P 1'
#
loop_
_entity.id
_entity.type
_entity.pdbx_description
1 polymer ?
#
loop_
_entity_poly.entity_id
_entity_poly.type
_entity_poly.pdbx_seq_one_letter_code
_entity_poly.pdbx_strand_id
1 'polypeptide(L)'
;MHLIRPFTGLRPATGRAAEVIAPPYDVLSTDEARTRAEGKPWSFLHISKPEIDLPAGTDPYAAQVYAKAAENLGLMMREGILTRDPARCYYVYRLIMGGHTQTGLVAAASLAEYEANRIRKHEHTQTDKENDRVRQIDALNAQTGPVMVAYPDAREVDDILDRCSAGAPDADATADGGVRHSLWVVRDAEIQARLTRAFDAMPALYIADGHHRSAAASRVAAARRAANPRHTGEENYNYFLVVIFPHHQMQILDYNRVVSGLNGMDVGTFLARVRENFTAEKSPKPVKPAKPAEFGLYLAGQWYRLAIRRELIPASDPVARLDVKLLSDHLLGPVLGINDLRRDKRIDYVGGIRGMTELERRVNSGEMTAAFALYPTRMEDLMAVAEAGNVMPTKSTWFEPKLADGLVSHVLD
;
A
#
# COMPACT_ATOMS: atom_id res chain seq x y z
N MET A 1 -20.34 -1.03 -18.58
CA MET A 1 -19.48 -1.92 -17.78
C MET A 1 -19.50 -1.40 -16.36
N HIS A 2 -19.59 -2.27 -15.34
CA HIS A 2 -19.63 -1.83 -13.94
C HIS A 2 -18.23 -1.44 -13.45
N LEU A 3 -18.14 -0.46 -12.56
CA LEU A 3 -16.90 -0.02 -11.94
C LEU A 3 -16.28 -1.15 -11.10
N ILE A 4 -17.16 -1.90 -10.41
CA ILE A 4 -16.78 -3.10 -9.64
C ILE A 4 -17.82 -4.21 -9.88
N ARG A 5 -17.40 -5.47 -9.66
CA ARG A 5 -18.31 -6.62 -9.67
C ARG A 5 -17.99 -7.64 -8.58
N PRO A 6 -18.97 -8.48 -8.17
CA PRO A 6 -18.69 -9.65 -7.34
C PRO A 6 -17.92 -10.71 -8.14
N PHE A 7 -17.15 -11.54 -7.43
CA PHE A 7 -16.33 -12.61 -8.03
C PHE A 7 -16.30 -13.86 -7.14
N THR A 8 -15.88 -15.00 -7.71
CA THR A 8 -15.69 -16.24 -6.95
C THR A 8 -14.32 -16.23 -6.29
N GLY A 9 -14.25 -15.78 -5.04
CA GLY A 9 -12.99 -15.66 -4.29
C GLY A 9 -12.40 -17.02 -3.94
N LEU A 10 -11.08 -17.14 -4.10
CA LEU A 10 -10.29 -18.23 -3.53
C LEU A 10 -9.80 -17.77 -2.16
N ARG A 11 -10.20 -18.46 -1.08
CA ARG A 11 -9.95 -18.05 0.29
C ARG A 11 -9.69 -19.25 1.22
N PRO A 12 -9.13 -19.00 2.42
CA PRO A 12 -8.95 -20.08 3.40
C PRO A 12 -10.27 -20.80 3.70
N ALA A 13 -10.20 -22.11 3.79
CA ALA A 13 -11.30 -22.92 4.28
C ALA A 13 -11.69 -22.47 5.72
N THR A 14 -12.90 -22.79 6.12
CA THR A 14 -13.42 -22.39 7.44
C THR A 14 -12.46 -22.81 8.56
N GLY A 15 -12.07 -21.83 9.39
CA GLY A 15 -11.14 -22.00 10.52
C GLY A 15 -9.66 -21.97 10.15
N ARG A 16 -9.29 -21.86 8.85
CA ARG A 16 -7.90 -21.91 8.41
C ARG A 16 -7.23 -20.55 8.20
N ALA A 17 -7.95 -19.44 8.37
CA ALA A 17 -7.44 -18.10 8.06
C ALA A 17 -6.13 -17.78 8.79
N ALA A 18 -6.01 -18.12 10.07
CA ALA A 18 -4.82 -17.84 10.90
C ALA A 18 -3.58 -18.64 10.45
N GLU A 19 -3.76 -19.79 9.78
CA GLU A 19 -2.66 -20.59 9.24
C GLU A 19 -2.15 -20.03 7.90
N VAL A 20 -3.02 -19.29 7.18
CA VAL A 20 -2.79 -18.90 5.79
C VAL A 20 -2.34 -17.46 5.64
N ILE A 21 -3.00 -16.49 6.31
CA ILE A 21 -2.74 -15.07 6.08
C ILE A 21 -1.27 -14.71 6.30
N ALA A 22 -0.76 -13.84 5.44
CA ALA A 22 0.61 -13.36 5.49
C ALA A 22 0.66 -11.87 5.19
N PRO A 23 1.70 -11.15 5.66
CA PRO A 23 1.93 -9.79 5.24
C PRO A 23 2.22 -9.73 3.74
N PRO A 24 1.96 -8.59 3.06
CA PRO A 24 2.22 -8.45 1.64
C PRO A 24 3.71 -8.60 1.33
N TYR A 25 4.00 -9.11 0.13
CA TYR A 25 5.34 -9.52 -0.30
C TYR A 25 6.40 -8.40 -0.24
N ASP A 26 5.99 -7.14 -0.37
CA ASP A 26 6.85 -5.97 -0.52
C ASP A 26 7.25 -5.31 0.82
N VAL A 27 6.76 -5.80 1.94
CA VAL A 27 7.11 -5.30 3.28
C VAL A 27 8.15 -6.17 4.01
N LEU A 28 8.59 -7.27 3.39
CA LEU A 28 9.55 -8.22 3.97
C LEU A 28 10.72 -8.49 3.03
N SER A 29 11.91 -8.61 3.59
CA SER A 29 13.04 -9.26 2.91
C SER A 29 12.81 -10.77 2.78
N THR A 30 13.58 -11.44 1.94
CA THR A 30 13.50 -12.91 1.78
C THR A 30 13.85 -13.64 3.08
N ASP A 31 14.84 -13.16 3.83
CA ASP A 31 15.25 -13.79 5.09
C ASP A 31 14.20 -13.61 6.19
N GLU A 32 13.59 -12.43 6.28
CA GLU A 32 12.44 -12.19 7.19
C GLU A 32 11.26 -13.10 6.84
N ALA A 33 10.95 -13.24 5.55
CA ALA A 33 9.88 -14.11 5.09
C ALA A 33 10.16 -15.58 5.43
N ARG A 34 11.41 -16.06 5.22
CA ARG A 34 11.83 -17.42 5.58
C ARG A 34 11.66 -17.69 7.08
N THR A 35 12.11 -16.77 7.92
CA THR A 35 11.96 -16.86 9.38
C THR A 35 10.50 -16.89 9.80
N ARG A 36 9.64 -16.06 9.18
CA ARG A 36 8.20 -16.01 9.51
C ARG A 36 7.43 -17.24 9.05
N ALA A 37 7.85 -17.87 7.95
CA ALA A 37 7.23 -19.07 7.40
C ALA A 37 7.70 -20.38 8.08
N GLU A 38 8.77 -20.31 8.89
CA GLU A 38 9.31 -21.48 9.57
C GLU A 38 8.24 -22.15 10.45
N GLY A 39 8.03 -23.45 10.23
CA GLY A 39 6.99 -24.24 10.93
C GLY A 39 5.54 -23.91 10.53
N LYS A 40 5.33 -23.06 9.52
CA LYS A 40 3.98 -22.68 9.03
C LYS A 40 3.78 -23.12 7.57
N PRO A 41 3.56 -24.40 7.28
CA PRO A 41 3.52 -24.96 5.92
C PRO A 41 2.42 -24.36 5.03
N TRP A 42 1.40 -23.75 5.63
CA TRP A 42 0.27 -23.17 4.92
C TRP A 42 0.32 -21.64 4.85
N SER A 43 1.41 -21.01 5.35
CA SER A 43 1.58 -19.56 5.24
C SER A 43 1.56 -19.14 3.78
N PHE A 44 0.81 -18.09 3.47
CA PHE A 44 0.74 -17.54 2.13
C PHE A 44 2.07 -16.96 1.63
N LEU A 45 3.07 -16.80 2.52
CA LEU A 45 4.44 -16.45 2.13
C LEU A 45 5.06 -17.46 1.15
N HIS A 46 4.69 -18.75 1.23
CA HIS A 46 5.10 -19.77 0.27
C HIS A 46 4.59 -19.51 -1.17
N ILE A 47 3.57 -18.65 -1.31
CA ILE A 47 3.02 -18.23 -2.60
C ILE A 47 3.49 -16.82 -2.96
N SER A 48 3.46 -15.87 -2.02
CA SER A 48 3.81 -14.47 -2.30
C SER A 48 5.32 -14.19 -2.34
N LYS A 49 6.14 -15.05 -1.69
CA LYS A 49 7.61 -15.03 -1.67
C LYS A 49 8.20 -16.44 -1.79
N PRO A 50 7.91 -17.15 -2.90
CA PRO A 50 8.20 -18.58 -3.04
C PRO A 50 9.70 -18.91 -3.08
N GLU A 51 10.57 -17.93 -3.24
CA GLU A 51 12.02 -18.08 -3.11
C GLU A 51 12.47 -18.57 -1.72
N ILE A 52 11.60 -18.48 -0.69
CA ILE A 52 11.89 -19.02 0.64
C ILE A 52 11.97 -20.56 0.65
N ASP A 53 11.32 -21.23 -0.31
CA ASP A 53 11.29 -22.67 -0.47
C ASP A 53 12.41 -23.20 -1.39
N LEU A 54 13.24 -22.29 -1.91
CA LEU A 54 14.33 -22.60 -2.82
C LEU A 54 15.67 -22.41 -2.12
N PRO A 55 16.78 -22.92 -2.69
CA PRO A 55 18.11 -22.75 -2.12
C PRO A 55 18.44 -21.28 -1.82
N ALA A 56 19.16 -21.04 -0.72
CA ALA A 56 19.60 -19.69 -0.35
C ALA A 56 20.41 -19.05 -1.49
N GLY A 57 20.14 -17.77 -1.77
CA GLY A 57 20.77 -17.04 -2.87
C GLY A 57 20.10 -17.24 -4.23
N THR A 58 18.99 -17.97 -4.30
CA THR A 58 18.17 -18.02 -5.52
C THR A 58 17.71 -16.60 -5.89
N ASP A 59 17.91 -16.20 -7.15
CA ASP A 59 17.37 -14.95 -7.68
C ASP A 59 15.85 -14.94 -7.55
N PRO A 60 15.24 -14.01 -6.80
CA PRO A 60 13.79 -13.96 -6.61
C PRO A 60 13.00 -13.72 -7.90
N TYR A 61 13.68 -13.35 -8.99
CA TYR A 61 13.07 -13.15 -10.32
C TYR A 61 13.30 -14.32 -11.28
N ALA A 62 13.90 -15.42 -10.82
CA ALA A 62 14.12 -16.60 -11.65
C ALA A 62 12.81 -17.33 -11.96
N ALA A 63 12.70 -17.94 -13.15
CA ALA A 63 11.49 -18.67 -13.59
C ALA A 63 11.02 -19.75 -12.59
N GLN A 64 11.96 -20.45 -11.96
CA GLN A 64 11.67 -21.47 -10.95
C GLN A 64 10.95 -20.95 -9.71
N VAL A 65 11.09 -19.64 -9.38
CA VAL A 65 10.41 -19.02 -8.25
C VAL A 65 8.91 -18.93 -8.53
N TYR A 66 8.53 -18.49 -9.72
CA TYR A 66 7.11 -18.44 -10.14
C TYR A 66 6.49 -19.81 -10.30
N ALA A 67 7.26 -20.78 -10.82
CA ALA A 67 6.82 -22.18 -10.89
C ALA A 67 6.55 -22.75 -9.49
N LYS A 68 7.41 -22.44 -8.51
CA LYS A 68 7.24 -22.84 -7.10
C LYS A 68 5.99 -22.21 -6.48
N ALA A 69 5.71 -20.94 -6.77
CA ALA A 69 4.47 -20.28 -6.34
C ALA A 69 3.23 -21.04 -6.85
N ALA A 70 3.22 -21.40 -8.13
CA ALA A 70 2.10 -22.13 -8.74
C ALA A 70 1.94 -23.55 -8.14
N GLU A 71 3.05 -24.25 -7.89
CA GLU A 71 3.07 -25.54 -7.21
C GLU A 71 2.44 -25.43 -5.81
N ASN A 72 2.87 -24.45 -5.02
CA ASN A 72 2.39 -24.22 -3.66
C ASN A 72 0.90 -23.85 -3.64
N LEU A 73 0.45 -22.96 -4.54
CA LEU A 73 -0.97 -22.61 -4.66
C LEU A 73 -1.80 -23.87 -5.01
N GLY A 74 -1.36 -24.64 -5.99
CA GLY A 74 -2.02 -25.89 -6.38
C GLY A 74 -2.06 -26.92 -5.24
N LEU A 75 -1.00 -27.00 -4.44
CA LEU A 75 -0.97 -27.86 -3.25
C LEU A 75 -2.01 -27.42 -2.23
N MET A 76 -2.04 -26.13 -1.85
CA MET A 76 -2.99 -25.62 -0.87
C MET A 76 -4.45 -25.80 -1.32
N MET A 77 -4.72 -25.73 -2.62
CA MET A 77 -6.06 -26.03 -3.17
C MET A 77 -6.40 -27.51 -3.10
N ARG A 78 -5.47 -28.42 -3.46
CA ARG A 78 -5.70 -29.89 -3.41
C ARG A 78 -5.90 -30.39 -1.99
N GLU A 79 -5.18 -29.83 -1.03
CA GLU A 79 -5.29 -30.17 0.39
C GLU A 79 -6.52 -29.51 1.08
N GLY A 80 -7.32 -28.73 0.33
CA GLY A 80 -8.50 -28.05 0.85
C GLY A 80 -8.20 -26.94 1.87
N ILE A 81 -6.96 -26.43 1.87
CA ILE A 81 -6.56 -25.28 2.71
C ILE A 81 -7.18 -24.01 2.13
N LEU A 82 -7.15 -23.88 0.81
CA LEU A 82 -7.82 -22.83 0.05
C LEU A 82 -9.02 -23.42 -0.71
N THR A 83 -10.15 -22.76 -0.62
CA THR A 83 -11.39 -23.17 -1.30
C THR A 83 -11.96 -22.00 -2.10
N ARG A 84 -12.47 -22.29 -3.29
CA ARG A 84 -13.14 -21.30 -4.13
C ARG A 84 -14.62 -21.22 -3.76
N ASP A 85 -15.15 -20.02 -3.62
CA ASP A 85 -16.57 -19.82 -3.39
C ASP A 85 -17.39 -20.31 -4.60
N PRO A 86 -18.54 -20.99 -4.37
CA PRO A 86 -19.34 -21.61 -5.44
C PRO A 86 -20.08 -20.59 -6.31
N ALA A 87 -20.24 -19.36 -5.82
CA ALA A 87 -20.94 -18.28 -6.50
C ALA A 87 -20.15 -16.97 -6.38
N ARG A 88 -20.44 -16.03 -7.26
CA ARG A 88 -19.86 -14.68 -7.19
C ARG A 88 -20.37 -13.95 -5.95
N CYS A 89 -19.45 -13.42 -5.15
CA CYS A 89 -19.72 -12.67 -3.92
C CYS A 89 -18.91 -11.37 -3.88
N TYR A 90 -19.38 -10.41 -3.14
CA TYR A 90 -18.54 -9.39 -2.53
C TYR A 90 -18.11 -9.88 -1.15
N TYR A 91 -17.09 -9.21 -0.57
CA TYR A 91 -16.66 -9.53 0.79
C TYR A 91 -16.48 -8.22 1.55
N VAL A 92 -16.96 -8.15 2.80
CA VAL A 92 -16.60 -7.08 3.71
C VAL A 92 -15.30 -7.46 4.39
N TYR A 93 -14.33 -6.58 4.40
CA TYR A 93 -13.03 -6.80 5.03
C TYR A 93 -12.76 -5.72 6.06
N ARG A 94 -12.57 -6.12 7.30
CA ARG A 94 -12.23 -5.23 8.41
C ARG A 94 -10.82 -5.49 8.92
N LEU A 95 -10.08 -4.41 9.13
CA LEU A 95 -8.78 -4.42 9.78
C LEU A 95 -8.87 -3.63 11.08
N ILE A 96 -8.25 -4.18 12.15
CA ILE A 96 -8.12 -3.52 13.44
C ILE A 96 -6.66 -3.54 13.84
N MET A 97 -6.07 -2.34 14.07
CA MET A 97 -4.71 -2.14 14.52
C MET A 97 -4.71 -1.20 15.73
N GLY A 98 -4.53 -1.75 16.92
CA GLY A 98 -4.69 -0.96 18.15
C GLY A 98 -6.09 -0.34 18.26
N GLY A 99 -6.15 0.98 18.35
CA GLY A 99 -7.43 1.72 18.39
C GLY A 99 -8.00 2.08 17.02
N HIS A 100 -7.28 1.78 15.92
CA HIS A 100 -7.72 2.10 14.56
C HIS A 100 -8.50 0.94 13.94
N THR A 101 -9.65 1.26 13.35
CA THR A 101 -10.50 0.30 12.61
C THR A 101 -10.83 0.87 11.24
N GLN A 102 -10.66 0.05 10.19
CA GLN A 102 -11.13 0.37 8.85
C GLN A 102 -11.87 -0.82 8.25
N THR A 103 -13.02 -0.55 7.63
CA THR A 103 -13.89 -1.56 7.01
C THR A 103 -14.12 -1.20 5.56
N GLY A 104 -13.84 -2.14 4.65
CA GLY A 104 -13.95 -1.93 3.22
C GLY A 104 -14.60 -3.09 2.50
N LEU A 105 -14.77 -2.93 1.20
CA LEU A 105 -15.35 -3.90 0.28
C LEU A 105 -14.27 -4.54 -0.57
N VAL A 106 -14.17 -5.87 -0.55
CA VAL A 106 -13.38 -6.64 -1.52
C VAL A 106 -14.21 -6.87 -2.76
N ALA A 107 -13.67 -6.53 -3.91
CA ALA A 107 -14.34 -6.62 -5.21
C ALA A 107 -13.34 -6.90 -6.33
N ALA A 108 -13.87 -7.24 -7.50
CA ALA A 108 -13.14 -7.22 -8.75
C ALA A 108 -13.43 -5.89 -9.47
N ALA A 109 -12.44 -5.00 -9.56
CA ALA A 109 -12.56 -3.68 -10.17
C ALA A 109 -12.22 -3.71 -11.67
N SER A 110 -12.92 -2.91 -12.47
CA SER A 110 -12.78 -2.88 -13.92
C SER A 110 -11.44 -2.31 -14.37
N LEU A 111 -10.69 -3.04 -15.17
CA LEU A 111 -9.47 -2.55 -15.81
C LEU A 111 -9.76 -1.53 -16.93
N ALA A 112 -10.92 -1.58 -17.57
CA ALA A 112 -11.32 -0.56 -18.50
C ALA A 112 -11.52 0.81 -17.81
N GLU A 113 -12.13 0.81 -16.60
CA GLU A 113 -12.27 2.01 -15.79
C GLU A 113 -10.94 2.51 -15.19
N TYR A 114 -10.00 1.59 -14.94
CA TYR A 114 -8.63 1.92 -14.58
C TYR A 114 -7.87 2.56 -15.75
N GLU A 115 -8.01 2.03 -16.97
CA GLU A 115 -7.41 2.58 -18.19
C GLU A 115 -8.03 3.95 -18.54
N ALA A 116 -9.35 4.12 -18.33
CA ALA A 116 -10.06 5.39 -18.49
C ALA A 116 -9.80 6.42 -17.37
N ASN A 117 -8.92 6.10 -16.42
CA ASN A 117 -8.59 6.94 -15.26
C ASN A 117 -9.78 7.30 -14.35
N ARG A 118 -10.83 6.49 -14.34
CA ARG A 118 -11.90 6.57 -13.34
C ARG A 118 -11.47 5.92 -12.02
N ILE A 119 -10.57 4.92 -12.09
CA ILE A 119 -9.77 4.46 -10.95
C ILE A 119 -8.43 5.16 -11.03
N ARG A 120 -8.28 6.22 -10.23
CA ARG A 120 -7.21 7.21 -10.35
C ARG A 120 -5.92 6.77 -9.68
N LYS A 121 -4.81 7.17 -10.28
CA LYS A 121 -3.45 6.87 -9.85
C LYS A 121 -2.76 8.12 -9.35
N HIS A 122 -1.83 7.97 -8.40
CA HIS A 122 -1.02 9.07 -7.89
C HIS A 122 0.48 8.72 -7.78
N GLU A 123 0.90 7.57 -8.32
CA GLU A 123 2.29 7.12 -8.29
C GLU A 123 2.70 6.51 -9.61
N HIS A 124 3.95 6.78 -10.04
CA HIS A 124 4.58 6.09 -11.16
C HIS A 124 5.05 4.71 -10.75
N THR A 125 4.86 3.74 -11.63
CA THR A 125 5.32 2.38 -11.44
C THR A 125 6.73 2.18 -12.01
N GLN A 126 7.42 1.14 -11.52
CA GLN A 126 8.74 0.73 -11.97
C GLN A 126 8.60 -0.53 -12.83
N THR A 127 9.19 -0.53 -14.01
CA THR A 127 9.06 -1.61 -15.01
C THR A 127 9.46 -2.98 -14.44
N ASP A 128 10.54 -3.06 -13.66
CA ASP A 128 11.01 -4.33 -13.12
C ASP A 128 10.02 -4.93 -12.11
N LYS A 129 9.42 -4.08 -11.26
CA LYS A 129 8.38 -4.50 -10.31
C LYS A 129 7.08 -4.88 -11.01
N GLU A 130 6.71 -4.19 -12.08
CA GLU A 130 5.57 -4.60 -12.90
C GLU A 130 5.83 -5.96 -13.56
N ASN A 131 7.00 -6.16 -14.18
CA ASN A 131 7.38 -7.41 -14.82
C ASN A 131 7.33 -8.58 -13.85
N ASP A 132 7.80 -8.38 -12.62
CA ASP A 132 7.72 -9.37 -11.56
C ASP A 132 6.26 -9.75 -11.27
N ARG A 133 5.38 -8.77 -11.06
CA ARG A 133 3.96 -9.04 -10.78
C ARG A 133 3.22 -9.64 -11.97
N VAL A 134 3.55 -9.27 -13.21
CA VAL A 134 2.99 -9.91 -14.41
C VAL A 134 3.33 -11.41 -14.43
N ARG A 135 4.61 -11.77 -14.22
CA ARG A 135 5.03 -13.18 -14.15
C ARG A 135 4.32 -13.94 -13.04
N GLN A 136 4.16 -13.33 -11.87
CA GLN A 136 3.46 -13.92 -10.74
C GLN A 136 1.98 -14.18 -11.07
N ILE A 137 1.26 -13.19 -11.61
CA ILE A 137 -0.15 -13.33 -12.00
C ILE A 137 -0.31 -14.42 -13.07
N ASP A 138 0.57 -14.45 -14.07
CA ASP A 138 0.50 -15.44 -15.15
C ASP A 138 0.78 -16.86 -14.65
N ALA A 139 1.79 -17.04 -13.79
CA ALA A 139 2.13 -18.34 -13.23
C ALA A 139 1.02 -18.91 -12.33
N LEU A 140 0.40 -18.04 -11.51
CA LEU A 140 -0.67 -18.44 -10.59
C LEU A 140 -2.05 -18.53 -11.28
N ASN A 141 -2.20 -17.94 -12.46
CA ASN A 141 -3.52 -17.65 -13.06
C ASN A 141 -4.47 -16.95 -12.06
N ALA A 142 -3.92 -16.14 -11.16
CA ALA A 142 -4.64 -15.48 -10.09
C ALA A 142 -3.95 -14.19 -9.64
N GLN A 143 -4.74 -13.28 -9.12
CA GLN A 143 -4.28 -12.09 -8.40
C GLN A 143 -4.44 -12.36 -6.90
N THR A 144 -3.34 -12.42 -6.19
CA THR A 144 -3.25 -12.85 -4.79
C THR A 144 -2.94 -11.72 -3.82
N GLY A 145 -2.44 -10.59 -4.32
CA GLY A 145 -2.19 -9.37 -3.54
C GLY A 145 -3.23 -8.30 -3.89
N PRO A 146 -4.19 -8.00 -3.01
CA PRO A 146 -5.22 -7.00 -3.28
C PRO A 146 -4.64 -5.59 -3.37
N VAL A 147 -5.21 -4.77 -4.25
CA VAL A 147 -4.91 -3.33 -4.35
C VAL A 147 -5.77 -2.58 -3.33
N MET A 148 -5.17 -1.71 -2.54
CA MET A 148 -5.89 -0.85 -1.61
C MET A 148 -6.40 0.39 -2.35
N VAL A 149 -7.70 0.62 -2.28
CA VAL A 149 -8.40 1.68 -3.00
C VAL A 149 -9.25 2.48 -2.03
N ALA A 150 -9.40 3.78 -2.26
CA ALA A 150 -10.28 4.65 -1.50
C ALA A 150 -11.51 5.06 -2.33
N TYR A 151 -12.66 5.22 -1.66
CA TYR A 151 -13.82 5.90 -2.22
C TYR A 151 -14.14 7.16 -1.40
N PRO A 152 -14.72 8.22 -2.05
CA PRO A 152 -15.21 9.40 -1.36
C PRO A 152 -16.42 9.05 -0.50
N ASP A 153 -16.84 9.96 0.39
CA ASP A 153 -17.98 9.75 1.28
C ASP A 153 -19.20 9.21 0.57
N ALA A 154 -19.69 8.04 1.01
CA ALA A 154 -20.84 7.37 0.47
C ALA A 154 -21.59 6.62 1.58
N ARG A 155 -22.39 7.35 2.35
CA ARG A 155 -23.09 6.84 3.53
C ARG A 155 -23.91 5.56 3.27
N GLU A 156 -24.52 5.43 2.07
CA GLU A 156 -25.24 4.20 1.73
C GLU A 156 -24.32 2.98 1.72
N VAL A 157 -23.10 3.13 1.20
CA VAL A 157 -22.12 2.04 1.17
C VAL A 157 -21.68 1.72 2.60
N ASP A 158 -21.34 2.74 3.39
CA ASP A 158 -20.91 2.57 4.77
C ASP A 158 -21.98 1.82 5.59
N ASP A 159 -23.25 2.23 5.49
CA ASP A 159 -24.39 1.59 6.17
C ASP A 159 -24.60 0.11 5.73
N ILE A 160 -24.30 -0.22 4.47
CA ILE A 160 -24.36 -1.61 3.97
C ILE A 160 -23.21 -2.42 4.55
N LEU A 161 -21.98 -1.91 4.52
CA LEU A 161 -20.81 -2.60 5.06
C LEU A 161 -20.97 -2.88 6.55
N ASP A 162 -21.46 -1.92 7.32
CA ASP A 162 -21.71 -2.08 8.76
C ASP A 162 -22.73 -3.17 9.04
N ARG A 163 -23.84 -3.21 8.30
CA ARG A 163 -24.84 -4.27 8.44
C ARG A 163 -24.31 -5.64 8.06
N CYS A 164 -23.57 -5.74 6.98
CA CYS A 164 -22.99 -7.02 6.53
C CYS A 164 -21.93 -7.56 7.51
N SER A 165 -21.30 -6.69 8.28
CA SER A 165 -20.24 -7.05 9.25
C SER A 165 -20.69 -7.05 10.70
N ALA A 166 -22.00 -6.99 10.99
CA ALA A 166 -22.54 -7.00 12.34
C ALA A 166 -22.49 -8.37 13.04
N GLY A 167 -22.46 -9.46 12.23
CA GLY A 167 -22.42 -10.85 12.72
C GLY A 167 -21.00 -11.41 12.85
N ALA A 168 -20.92 -12.71 13.16
CA ALA A 168 -19.66 -13.43 13.17
C ALA A 168 -19.04 -13.44 11.76
N PRO A 169 -17.72 -13.21 11.61
CA PRO A 169 -17.05 -13.26 10.32
C PRO A 169 -16.93 -14.69 9.78
N ASP A 170 -16.94 -14.84 8.45
CA ASP A 170 -16.64 -16.12 7.76
C ASP A 170 -15.17 -16.52 7.89
N ALA A 171 -14.26 -15.54 8.05
CA ALA A 171 -12.85 -15.75 8.38
C ALA A 171 -12.37 -14.65 9.34
N ASP A 172 -11.58 -15.03 10.33
CA ASP A 172 -11.03 -14.12 11.34
C ASP A 172 -9.65 -14.60 11.77
N ALA A 173 -8.67 -13.71 11.74
CA ALA A 173 -7.31 -14.02 12.14
C ALA A 173 -6.56 -12.78 12.61
N THR A 174 -5.64 -12.96 13.55
CA THR A 174 -4.70 -11.92 13.97
C THR A 174 -3.33 -12.25 13.40
N ALA A 175 -2.79 -11.36 12.58
CA ALA A 175 -1.46 -11.50 12.00
C ALA A 175 -0.35 -11.25 13.02
N ASP A 176 0.86 -11.70 12.71
CA ASP A 176 2.07 -11.34 13.46
C ASP A 176 2.18 -9.80 13.48
N GLY A 177 2.23 -9.15 14.59
CA GLY A 177 2.19 -7.69 14.71
C GLY A 177 0.85 -7.15 15.24
N GLY A 178 -0.11 -8.04 15.53
CA GLY A 178 -1.32 -7.71 16.28
C GLY A 178 -2.45 -7.08 15.44
N VAL A 179 -2.32 -7.04 14.11
CA VAL A 179 -3.41 -6.60 13.23
C VAL A 179 -4.42 -7.72 13.09
N ARG A 180 -5.67 -7.45 13.43
CA ARG A 180 -6.78 -8.39 13.24
C ARG A 180 -7.41 -8.16 11.87
N HIS A 181 -7.64 -9.26 11.15
CA HIS A 181 -8.23 -9.32 9.82
C HIS A 181 -9.52 -10.15 9.90
N SER A 182 -10.66 -9.55 9.56
CA SER A 182 -11.95 -10.22 9.57
C SER A 182 -12.64 -10.07 8.22
N LEU A 183 -13.25 -11.15 7.72
CA LEU A 183 -13.90 -11.19 6.41
C LEU A 183 -15.32 -11.76 6.53
N TRP A 184 -16.29 -11.08 5.90
CA TRP A 184 -17.68 -11.54 5.77
C TRP A 184 -18.04 -11.68 4.31
N VAL A 185 -18.66 -12.79 3.94
CA VAL A 185 -19.07 -13.06 2.56
C VAL A 185 -20.47 -12.52 2.30
N VAL A 186 -20.60 -11.61 1.37
CA VAL A 186 -21.87 -10.98 0.97
C VAL A 186 -22.49 -11.81 -0.16
N ARG A 187 -23.41 -12.71 0.19
CA ARG A 187 -24.08 -13.66 -0.74
C ARG A 187 -25.42 -13.13 -1.28
N ASP A 188 -26.05 -12.20 -0.57
CA ASP A 188 -27.34 -11.64 -0.92
C ASP A 188 -27.28 -10.85 -2.23
N ALA A 189 -28.05 -11.28 -3.22
CA ALA A 189 -28.04 -10.71 -4.58
C ALA A 189 -28.56 -9.26 -4.62
N GLU A 190 -29.52 -8.90 -3.74
CA GLU A 190 -30.04 -7.54 -3.66
C GLU A 190 -28.99 -6.59 -3.07
N ILE A 191 -28.31 -7.02 -2.01
CA ILE A 191 -27.20 -6.26 -1.43
C ILE A 191 -26.06 -6.10 -2.45
N GLN A 192 -25.70 -7.16 -3.17
CA GLN A 192 -24.68 -7.08 -4.22
C GLN A 192 -25.07 -6.07 -5.31
N ALA A 193 -26.33 -6.12 -5.78
CA ALA A 193 -26.83 -5.19 -6.80
C ALA A 193 -26.85 -3.74 -6.29
N ARG A 194 -27.17 -3.52 -5.02
CA ARG A 194 -27.14 -2.17 -4.40
C ARG A 194 -25.70 -1.64 -4.31
N LEU A 195 -24.76 -2.45 -3.85
CA LEU A 195 -23.34 -2.07 -3.82
C LEU A 195 -22.83 -1.72 -5.22
N THR A 196 -23.09 -2.58 -6.22
CA THR A 196 -22.67 -2.33 -7.60
C THR A 196 -23.20 -0.99 -8.10
N ARG A 197 -24.50 -0.70 -7.91
CA ARG A 197 -25.10 0.58 -8.32
C ARG A 197 -24.52 1.78 -7.57
N ALA A 198 -24.29 1.65 -6.27
CA ALA A 198 -23.72 2.72 -5.46
C ALA A 198 -22.32 3.10 -5.93
N PHE A 199 -21.46 2.09 -6.23
CA PHE A 199 -20.13 2.33 -6.79
C PHE A 199 -20.18 2.86 -8.23
N ASP A 200 -21.08 2.37 -9.07
CA ASP A 200 -21.26 2.88 -10.43
C ASP A 200 -21.69 4.37 -10.46
N ALA A 201 -22.35 4.85 -9.42
CA ALA A 201 -22.70 6.26 -9.28
C ALA A 201 -21.51 7.16 -8.85
N MET A 202 -20.43 6.59 -8.35
CA MET A 202 -19.26 7.38 -7.92
C MET A 202 -18.48 7.93 -9.12
N PRO A 203 -18.03 9.18 -9.07
CA PRO A 203 -17.26 9.79 -10.15
C PRO A 203 -15.88 9.14 -10.33
N ALA A 204 -15.24 8.75 -9.24
CA ALA A 204 -13.93 8.12 -9.27
C ALA A 204 -13.65 7.28 -7.99
N LEU A 205 -12.70 6.36 -8.11
CA LEU A 205 -11.99 5.70 -7.02
C LEU A 205 -10.51 6.09 -7.06
N TYR A 206 -9.79 5.90 -5.94
CA TYR A 206 -8.40 6.34 -5.80
C TYR A 206 -7.54 5.18 -5.31
N ILE A 207 -6.53 4.77 -6.09
CA ILE A 207 -5.57 3.78 -5.63
C ILE A 207 -4.77 4.40 -4.48
N ALA A 208 -4.77 3.75 -3.33
CA ALA A 208 -4.00 4.14 -2.16
C ALA A 208 -2.65 3.41 -2.10
N ASP A 209 -2.66 2.09 -2.29
CA ASP A 209 -1.47 1.25 -2.32
C ASP A 209 -1.63 0.11 -3.33
N GLY A 210 -0.54 -0.28 -4.00
CA GLY A 210 -0.54 -1.36 -4.98
C GLY A 210 -0.53 -0.93 -6.44
N HIS A 211 0.03 0.24 -6.78
CA HIS A 211 0.15 0.73 -8.16
C HIS A 211 0.84 -0.28 -9.10
N HIS A 212 1.88 -0.99 -8.64
CA HIS A 212 2.52 -2.04 -9.44
C HIS A 212 1.60 -3.24 -9.68
N ARG A 213 0.75 -3.60 -8.71
CA ARG A 213 -0.23 -4.70 -8.82
C ARG A 213 -1.33 -4.36 -9.83
N SER A 214 -1.88 -3.15 -9.79
CA SER A 214 -2.88 -2.69 -10.76
C SER A 214 -2.33 -2.55 -12.17
N ALA A 215 -1.12 -2.00 -12.33
CA ALA A 215 -0.45 -1.89 -13.63
C ALA A 215 -0.14 -3.27 -14.23
N ALA A 216 0.35 -4.21 -13.42
CA ALA A 216 0.60 -5.58 -13.86
C ALA A 216 -0.71 -6.29 -14.29
N ALA A 217 -1.80 -6.13 -13.53
CA ALA A 217 -3.10 -6.68 -13.90
C ALA A 217 -3.60 -6.13 -15.23
N SER A 218 -3.43 -4.83 -15.51
CA SER A 218 -3.78 -4.20 -16.80
C SER A 218 -2.95 -4.79 -17.94
N ARG A 219 -1.64 -5.01 -17.76
CA ARG A 219 -0.77 -5.63 -18.76
C ARG A 219 -1.15 -7.09 -19.04
N VAL A 220 -1.43 -7.88 -18.01
CA VAL A 220 -1.92 -9.26 -18.17
C VAL A 220 -3.25 -9.30 -18.91
N ALA A 221 -4.18 -8.42 -18.58
CA ALA A 221 -5.46 -8.32 -19.25
C ALA A 221 -5.28 -7.97 -20.74
N ALA A 222 -4.42 -7.02 -21.08
CA ALA A 222 -4.13 -6.64 -22.46
C ALA A 222 -3.55 -7.82 -23.26
N ALA A 223 -2.59 -8.56 -22.69
CA ALA A 223 -1.99 -9.72 -23.32
C ALA A 223 -3.02 -10.85 -23.54
N ARG A 224 -3.83 -11.18 -22.52
CA ARG A 224 -4.87 -12.22 -22.61
C ARG A 224 -5.99 -11.84 -23.58
N ARG A 225 -6.38 -10.56 -23.60
CA ARG A 225 -7.36 -10.05 -24.57
C ARG A 225 -6.88 -10.20 -25.99
N ALA A 226 -5.62 -9.87 -26.28
CA ALA A 226 -5.02 -10.00 -27.57
C ALA A 226 -4.89 -11.48 -28.01
N ALA A 227 -4.68 -12.41 -27.08
CA ALA A 227 -4.56 -13.84 -27.33
C ALA A 227 -5.92 -14.58 -27.40
N ASN A 228 -7.03 -13.96 -26.99
CA ASN A 228 -8.34 -14.58 -26.94
C ASN A 228 -9.25 -14.17 -28.11
N PRO A 229 -9.38 -14.96 -29.18
CA PRO A 229 -10.23 -14.63 -30.33
C PRO A 229 -11.74 -14.65 -29.99
N ARG A 230 -12.12 -15.17 -28.80
CA ARG A 230 -13.50 -15.21 -28.33
C ARG A 230 -13.73 -14.27 -27.14
N HIS A 231 -12.91 -13.20 -27.06
CA HIS A 231 -13.03 -12.19 -26.00
C HIS A 231 -14.41 -11.54 -26.02
N THR A 232 -15.08 -11.54 -24.87
CA THR A 232 -16.44 -11.00 -24.69
C THR A 232 -16.46 -9.74 -23.82
N GLY A 233 -15.41 -9.49 -23.03
CA GLY A 233 -15.34 -8.46 -22.02
C GLY A 233 -15.75 -8.92 -20.61
N GLU A 234 -16.33 -10.12 -20.49
CA GLU A 234 -16.81 -10.67 -19.21
C GLU A 234 -15.78 -11.57 -18.50
N GLU A 235 -14.66 -11.85 -19.15
CA GLU A 235 -13.61 -12.69 -18.59
C GLU A 235 -13.00 -12.09 -17.33
N ASN A 236 -12.59 -12.95 -16.39
CA ASN A 236 -12.07 -12.54 -15.08
C ASN A 236 -10.80 -11.68 -15.19
N TYR A 237 -9.97 -11.88 -16.21
CA TYR A 237 -8.77 -11.09 -16.44
C TYR A 237 -9.04 -9.61 -16.80
N ASN A 238 -10.28 -9.23 -17.13
CA ASN A 238 -10.65 -7.81 -17.36
C ASN A 238 -10.87 -7.02 -16.06
N TYR A 239 -10.67 -7.67 -14.92
CA TYR A 239 -10.88 -7.09 -13.60
C TYR A 239 -9.68 -7.37 -12.70
N PHE A 240 -9.48 -6.53 -11.69
CA PHE A 240 -8.41 -6.73 -10.72
C PHE A 240 -8.91 -6.69 -9.29
N LEU A 241 -8.22 -7.44 -8.43
CA LEU A 241 -8.56 -7.60 -7.03
C LEU A 241 -8.30 -6.31 -6.25
N VAL A 242 -9.34 -5.78 -5.62
CA VAL A 242 -9.26 -4.57 -4.81
C VAL A 242 -9.89 -4.76 -3.43
N VAL A 243 -9.43 -3.99 -2.45
CA VAL A 243 -10.15 -3.70 -1.22
C VAL A 243 -10.38 -2.20 -1.18
N ILE A 244 -11.64 -1.78 -1.14
CA ILE A 244 -12.05 -0.38 -1.31
C ILE A 244 -12.58 0.12 0.03
N PHE A 245 -11.90 1.11 0.62
CA PHE A 245 -12.25 1.69 1.92
C PHE A 245 -12.83 3.10 1.77
N PRO A 246 -13.70 3.53 2.68
CA PRO A 246 -14.05 4.94 2.78
C PRO A 246 -12.80 5.75 3.15
N HIS A 247 -12.52 6.82 2.44
CA HIS A 247 -11.28 7.58 2.60
C HIS A 247 -11.06 8.08 4.04
N HIS A 248 -12.14 8.43 4.75
CA HIS A 248 -12.09 8.92 6.13
C HIS A 248 -11.72 7.86 7.18
N GLN A 249 -11.78 6.56 6.85
CA GLN A 249 -11.31 5.47 7.71
C GLN A 249 -9.86 5.06 7.42
N MET A 250 -9.26 5.56 6.35
CA MET A 250 -7.89 5.17 5.99
C MET A 250 -6.86 5.94 6.79
N GLN A 251 -5.82 5.24 7.23
CA GLN A 251 -4.74 5.82 7.99
C GLN A 251 -3.45 5.87 7.17
N ILE A 252 -2.90 7.06 7.04
CA ILE A 252 -1.55 7.27 6.51
C ILE A 252 -0.66 7.69 7.68
N LEU A 253 0.43 6.96 7.90
CA LEU A 253 1.46 7.32 8.87
C LEU A 253 2.51 8.22 8.21
N ASP A 254 3.27 8.92 9.05
CA ASP A 254 4.39 9.72 8.61
C ASP A 254 5.44 8.87 7.88
N TYR A 255 6.01 9.41 6.82
CA TYR A 255 7.10 8.78 6.10
C TYR A 255 8.33 9.68 6.22
N ASN A 256 9.16 9.38 7.21
CA ASN A 256 10.26 10.22 7.64
C ASN A 256 11.50 10.03 6.75
N ARG A 257 12.42 10.98 6.76
CA ARG A 257 13.67 10.98 6.00
C ARG A 257 14.84 10.98 6.95
N VAL A 258 15.89 10.25 6.57
CA VAL A 258 17.19 10.31 7.23
C VAL A 258 18.26 10.54 6.17
N VAL A 259 19.27 11.33 6.50
CA VAL A 259 20.31 11.69 5.53
C VAL A 259 21.71 11.49 6.12
N SER A 260 22.63 11.04 5.27
CA SER A 260 24.05 10.93 5.58
C SER A 260 24.81 12.16 5.07
N GLY A 261 25.50 12.84 5.99
CA GLY A 261 26.27 14.06 5.70
C GLY A 261 25.45 15.32 5.56
N LEU A 262 26.09 16.46 5.77
CA LEU A 262 25.52 17.80 5.68
C LEU A 262 26.07 18.59 4.48
N ASN A 263 26.40 17.91 3.39
CA ASN A 263 26.96 18.54 2.18
C ASN A 263 28.25 19.36 2.47
N GLY A 264 29.12 18.83 3.33
CA GLY A 264 30.36 19.46 3.72
C GLY A 264 30.25 20.60 4.75
N MET A 265 29.04 20.91 5.21
CA MET A 265 28.82 21.94 6.23
C MET A 265 29.00 21.39 7.65
N ASP A 266 29.43 22.25 8.57
CA ASP A 266 29.25 22.00 9.99
C ASP A 266 27.79 22.25 10.43
N VAL A 267 27.47 21.86 11.67
CA VAL A 267 26.11 21.97 12.23
C VAL A 267 25.61 23.42 12.27
N GLY A 268 26.48 24.37 12.59
CA GLY A 268 26.13 25.78 12.69
C GLY A 268 25.78 26.36 11.33
N THR A 269 26.62 26.13 10.34
CA THR A 269 26.41 26.55 8.95
C THR A 269 25.15 25.89 8.37
N PHE A 270 24.94 24.60 8.58
CA PHE A 270 23.73 23.91 8.14
C PHE A 270 22.48 24.56 8.74
N LEU A 271 22.43 24.80 10.05
CA LEU A 271 21.28 25.44 10.70
C LEU A 271 21.06 26.87 10.22
N ALA A 272 22.12 27.61 9.89
CA ALA A 272 21.99 28.95 9.29
C ALA A 272 21.32 28.89 7.92
N ARG A 273 21.72 27.92 7.07
CA ARG A 273 21.08 27.69 5.76
C ARG A 273 19.62 27.23 5.88
N VAL A 274 19.31 26.35 6.85
CA VAL A 274 17.92 25.95 7.12
C VAL A 274 17.04 27.15 7.47
N ARG A 275 17.56 28.10 8.27
CA ARG A 275 16.83 29.31 8.70
C ARG A 275 16.50 30.30 7.58
N GLU A 276 17.08 30.16 6.40
CA GLU A 276 16.68 30.95 5.23
C GLU A 276 15.23 30.68 4.83
N ASN A 277 14.80 29.43 4.88
CA ASN A 277 13.47 28.99 4.42
C ASN A 277 12.55 28.53 5.57
N PHE A 278 13.09 28.23 6.75
CA PHE A 278 12.35 27.70 7.90
C PHE A 278 12.64 28.51 9.17
N THR A 279 11.70 28.55 10.09
CA THR A 279 12.05 28.78 11.50
C THR A 279 12.70 27.51 12.06
N ALA A 280 13.62 27.62 13.02
CA ALA A 280 14.26 26.47 13.65
C ALA A 280 14.42 26.74 15.15
N GLU A 281 13.55 26.11 15.96
CA GLU A 281 13.51 26.25 17.41
C GLU A 281 13.96 24.96 18.08
N LYS A 282 14.86 25.04 19.07
CA LYS A 282 15.30 23.87 19.85
C LYS A 282 14.13 23.30 20.65
N SER A 283 14.05 21.98 20.71
CA SER A 283 13.09 21.24 21.53
C SER A 283 13.81 20.27 22.46
N PRO A 284 13.46 20.23 23.75
CA PRO A 284 14.01 19.25 24.69
C PRO A 284 13.42 17.84 24.53
N LYS A 285 12.40 17.68 23.66
CA LYS A 285 11.68 16.43 23.41
C LYS A 285 11.63 16.14 21.92
N PRO A 286 11.43 14.85 21.51
CA PRO A 286 11.17 14.52 20.12
C PRO A 286 10.07 15.37 19.51
N VAL A 287 10.30 15.87 18.29
CA VAL A 287 9.37 16.73 17.58
C VAL A 287 8.63 15.90 16.52
N LYS A 288 7.44 15.43 16.89
CA LYS A 288 6.47 14.93 15.91
C LYS A 288 5.63 16.12 15.43
N PRO A 289 5.62 16.42 14.11
CA PRO A 289 4.81 17.52 13.58
C PRO A 289 3.33 17.36 13.95
N ALA A 290 2.66 18.45 14.31
CA ALA A 290 1.25 18.44 14.70
C ALA A 290 0.31 18.84 13.56
N LYS A 291 0.84 19.46 12.51
CA LYS A 291 0.09 19.95 11.34
C LYS A 291 0.99 20.01 10.11
N PRO A 292 0.40 20.10 8.88
CA PRO A 292 1.17 20.35 7.66
C PRO A 292 2.08 21.56 7.76
N ALA A 293 3.18 21.55 6.99
CA ALA A 293 4.21 22.59 6.94
C ALA A 293 5.06 22.75 8.23
N GLU A 294 4.92 21.82 9.17
CA GLU A 294 5.82 21.62 10.30
C GLU A 294 6.69 20.38 10.08
N PHE A 295 7.93 20.42 10.60
CA PHE A 295 8.88 19.32 10.54
C PHE A 295 9.62 19.17 11.86
N GLY A 296 10.01 17.96 12.20
CA GLY A 296 11.01 17.70 13.23
C GLY A 296 12.37 17.49 12.57
N LEU A 297 13.40 18.12 13.10
CA LEU A 297 14.79 17.85 12.72
C LEU A 297 15.54 17.30 13.94
N TYR A 298 16.11 16.10 13.82
CA TYR A 298 17.06 15.57 14.80
C TYR A 298 18.46 15.62 14.23
N LEU A 299 19.35 16.34 14.93
CA LEU A 299 20.71 16.63 14.49
C LEU A 299 21.63 16.76 15.71
N ALA A 300 22.76 16.04 15.70
CA ALA A 300 23.77 16.10 16.75
C ALA A 300 23.21 15.96 18.18
N GLY A 301 22.28 15.03 18.39
CA GLY A 301 21.65 14.77 19.70
C GLY A 301 20.58 15.77 20.12
N GLN A 302 20.20 16.69 19.25
CA GLN A 302 19.24 17.76 19.55
C GLN A 302 18.06 17.75 18.58
N TRP A 303 16.83 17.81 19.13
CA TRP A 303 15.63 18.06 18.33
C TRP A 303 15.42 19.55 18.06
N TYR A 304 14.93 19.85 16.86
CA TYR A 304 14.49 21.17 16.44
C TYR A 304 13.09 21.05 15.83
N ARG A 305 12.21 22.00 16.17
CA ARG A 305 10.96 22.22 15.46
C ARG A 305 11.24 23.17 14.31
N LEU A 306 10.94 22.70 13.10
CA LEU A 306 11.00 23.52 11.90
C LEU A 306 9.58 23.88 11.46
N ALA A 307 9.37 25.10 10.99
CA ALA A 307 8.18 25.50 10.24
C ALA A 307 8.63 26.26 9.00
N ILE A 308 8.13 25.84 7.82
CA ILE A 308 8.46 26.54 6.57
C ILE A 308 7.81 27.92 6.55
N ARG A 309 8.47 28.90 5.94
CA ARG A 309 7.92 30.24 5.79
C ARG A 309 6.67 30.21 4.91
N ARG A 310 5.60 30.88 5.36
CA ARG A 310 4.27 30.80 4.75
C ARG A 310 4.26 31.21 3.27
N GLU A 311 5.07 32.19 2.89
CA GLU A 311 5.21 32.70 1.52
C GLU A 311 5.80 31.65 0.54
N LEU A 312 6.43 30.58 1.05
CA LEU A 312 7.00 29.50 0.25
C LEU A 312 6.00 28.35 0.01
N ILE A 313 4.81 28.40 0.61
CA ILE A 313 3.79 27.37 0.45
C ILE A 313 2.89 27.72 -0.73
N PRO A 314 2.91 26.97 -1.83
CA PRO A 314 2.04 27.22 -2.99
C PRO A 314 0.55 27.14 -2.64
N ALA A 315 -0.25 28.09 -3.11
CA ALA A 315 -1.67 28.17 -2.78
C ALA A 315 -2.52 27.12 -3.54
N SER A 316 -2.19 26.82 -4.78
CA SER A 316 -3.06 26.09 -5.72
C SER A 316 -2.50 24.77 -6.26
N ASP A 317 -1.19 24.53 -6.20
CA ASP A 317 -0.58 23.30 -6.71
C ASP A 317 -0.65 22.19 -5.64
N PRO A 318 -1.45 21.11 -5.84
CA PRO A 318 -1.63 20.08 -4.84
C PRO A 318 -0.37 19.26 -4.59
N VAL A 319 0.57 19.17 -5.54
CA VAL A 319 1.85 18.47 -5.36
C VAL A 319 2.87 19.34 -4.65
N ALA A 320 3.01 20.58 -5.09
CA ALA A 320 4.03 21.50 -4.57
C ALA A 320 3.80 21.86 -3.09
N ARG A 321 2.55 21.79 -2.59
CA ARG A 321 2.19 22.04 -1.19
C ARG A 321 2.37 20.85 -0.24
N LEU A 322 2.67 19.66 -0.74
CA LEU A 322 2.92 18.48 0.10
C LEU A 322 4.18 18.68 0.94
N ASP A 323 4.15 18.28 2.21
CA ASP A 323 5.30 18.42 3.12
C ASP A 323 6.56 17.72 2.57
N VAL A 324 6.40 16.57 1.94
CA VAL A 324 7.50 15.86 1.27
C VAL A 324 8.13 16.69 0.15
N LYS A 325 7.34 17.47 -0.58
CA LYS A 325 7.79 18.34 -1.66
C LYS A 325 8.41 19.63 -1.10
N LEU A 326 7.75 20.25 -0.13
CA LEU A 326 8.27 21.44 0.57
C LEU A 326 9.65 21.17 1.20
N LEU A 327 9.82 20.02 1.87
CA LEU A 327 11.12 19.63 2.42
C LEU A 327 12.17 19.44 1.32
N SER A 328 11.78 18.80 0.22
CA SER A 328 12.69 18.54 -0.91
C SER A 328 13.13 19.82 -1.59
N ASP A 329 12.20 20.72 -1.92
CA ASP A 329 12.46 21.93 -2.70
C ASP A 329 13.16 23.04 -1.90
N HIS A 330 12.96 23.07 -0.58
CA HIS A 330 13.45 24.17 0.25
C HIS A 330 14.57 23.76 1.22
N LEU A 331 14.89 22.44 1.34
CA LEU A 331 15.96 21.98 2.22
C LEU A 331 16.83 20.88 1.57
N LEU A 332 16.25 19.73 1.15
CA LEU A 332 17.06 18.62 0.68
C LEU A 332 17.84 18.97 -0.60
N GLY A 333 17.20 19.63 -1.57
CA GLY A 333 17.84 20.10 -2.80
C GLY A 333 18.83 21.24 -2.55
N PRO A 334 18.36 22.43 -2.15
CA PRO A 334 19.18 23.63 -2.11
C PRO A 334 20.23 23.63 -0.99
N VAL A 335 20.01 22.95 0.12
CA VAL A 335 20.93 22.92 1.27
C VAL A 335 21.83 21.67 1.26
N LEU A 336 21.23 20.49 1.09
CA LEU A 336 21.95 19.23 1.13
C LEU A 336 22.43 18.73 -0.23
N GLY A 337 21.99 19.35 -1.34
CA GLY A 337 22.33 18.93 -2.69
C GLY A 337 21.72 17.58 -3.10
N ILE A 338 20.63 17.16 -2.43
CA ILE A 338 19.89 15.91 -2.71
C ILE A 338 18.75 16.24 -3.68
N ASN A 339 19.03 16.13 -4.99
CA ASN A 339 18.09 16.53 -6.04
C ASN A 339 17.27 15.37 -6.63
N ASP A 340 17.76 14.14 -6.57
CA ASP A 340 17.04 12.95 -7.00
C ASP A 340 16.83 11.98 -5.83
N LEU A 341 15.67 12.06 -5.21
CA LEU A 341 15.29 11.26 -4.05
C LEU A 341 15.23 9.74 -4.32
N ARG A 342 15.25 9.31 -5.58
CA ARG A 342 15.20 7.89 -5.98
C ARG A 342 16.59 7.29 -6.16
N ARG A 343 17.58 8.10 -6.46
CA ARG A 343 18.93 7.65 -6.84
C ARG A 343 20.01 8.06 -5.85
N ASP A 344 19.80 9.13 -5.09
CA ASP A 344 20.79 9.62 -4.13
C ASP A 344 20.87 8.67 -2.93
N LYS A 345 22.03 8.05 -2.75
CA LYS A 345 22.31 7.09 -1.69
C LYS A 345 22.49 7.74 -0.30
N ARG A 346 22.54 9.08 -0.24
CA ARG A 346 22.65 9.80 1.02
C ARG A 346 21.33 9.93 1.76
N ILE A 347 20.19 9.65 1.11
CA ILE A 347 18.86 9.68 1.74
C ILE A 347 18.31 8.27 1.88
N ASP A 348 17.68 8.02 3.03
CA ASP A 348 16.89 6.83 3.27
C ASP A 348 15.58 7.20 4.01
N TYR A 349 14.68 6.24 4.16
CA TYR A 349 13.31 6.47 4.58
C TYR A 349 12.95 5.62 5.79
N VAL A 350 12.20 6.21 6.73
CA VAL A 350 11.72 5.53 7.94
C VAL A 350 10.20 5.68 8.03
N GLY A 351 9.47 4.57 7.88
CA GLY A 351 8.02 4.55 8.06
C GLY A 351 7.62 4.85 9.50
N GLY A 352 6.53 5.61 9.67
CA GLY A 352 6.06 6.09 10.97
C GLY A 352 5.73 5.00 11.99
N ILE A 353 5.46 3.77 11.51
CA ILE A 353 5.28 2.59 12.38
C ILE A 353 6.50 2.31 13.28
N ARG A 354 7.70 2.73 12.88
CA ARG A 354 8.94 2.56 13.65
C ARG A 354 9.13 3.63 14.74
N GLY A 355 8.31 4.69 14.72
CA GLY A 355 8.31 5.77 15.71
C GLY A 355 9.53 6.70 15.65
N MET A 356 9.52 7.69 16.54
CA MET A 356 10.56 8.72 16.64
C MET A 356 11.90 8.15 17.14
N THR A 357 11.86 7.12 17.95
CA THR A 357 13.05 6.47 18.52
C THR A 357 13.97 5.87 17.45
N GLU A 358 13.39 5.40 16.34
CA GLU A 358 14.19 4.87 15.22
C GLU A 358 14.98 6.00 14.52
N LEU A 359 14.41 7.21 14.42
CA LEU A 359 15.13 8.36 13.89
C LEU A 359 16.33 8.73 14.76
N GLU A 360 16.13 8.79 16.09
CA GLU A 360 17.21 9.02 17.05
C GLU A 360 18.28 7.92 16.98
N ARG A 361 17.88 6.64 16.94
CA ARG A 361 18.79 5.49 16.85
C ARG A 361 19.70 5.61 15.63
N ARG A 362 19.15 5.88 14.45
CA ARG A 362 19.91 5.94 13.20
C ARG A 362 20.90 7.10 13.18
N VAL A 363 20.57 8.21 13.82
CA VAL A 363 21.51 9.36 13.94
C VAL A 363 22.55 9.10 15.04
N ASN A 364 22.13 8.61 16.20
CA ASN A 364 23.03 8.41 17.35
C ASN A 364 24.04 7.27 17.10
N SER A 365 23.69 6.27 16.29
CA SER A 365 24.61 5.21 15.87
C SER A 365 25.67 5.66 14.86
N GLY A 366 25.54 6.88 14.29
CA GLY A 366 26.41 7.36 13.22
C GLY A 366 26.06 6.80 11.84
N GLU A 367 25.03 5.97 11.71
CA GLU A 367 24.51 5.47 10.43
C GLU A 367 24.05 6.62 9.54
N MET A 368 23.36 7.60 10.14
CA MET A 368 22.91 8.81 9.50
C MET A 368 23.36 10.05 10.27
N THR A 369 23.38 11.20 9.60
CA THR A 369 23.81 12.46 10.19
C THR A 369 22.64 13.28 10.72
N ALA A 370 21.52 13.27 10.03
CA ALA A 370 20.30 13.99 10.43
C ALA A 370 19.05 13.20 10.07
N ALA A 371 17.98 13.44 10.83
CA ALA A 371 16.67 12.88 10.58
C ALA A 371 15.59 13.97 10.52
N PHE A 372 14.63 13.81 9.60
CA PHE A 372 13.50 14.69 9.42
C PHE A 372 12.21 13.95 9.67
N ALA A 373 11.45 14.35 10.68
CA ALA A 373 10.09 13.90 10.90
C ALA A 373 9.12 14.80 10.13
N LEU A 374 8.17 14.18 9.42
CA LEU A 374 7.18 14.85 8.59
C LEU A 374 5.78 14.68 9.19
N TYR A 375 4.88 15.60 8.87
CA TYR A 375 3.46 15.38 9.07
C TYR A 375 2.96 14.34 8.05
N PRO A 376 2.09 13.39 8.44
CA PRO A 376 1.52 12.43 7.50
C PRO A 376 0.79 13.10 6.34
N THR A 377 0.99 12.64 5.12
CA THR A 377 0.15 13.05 3.99
C THR A 377 -1.30 12.68 4.28
N ARG A 378 -2.25 13.55 4.04
CA ARG A 378 -3.66 13.28 4.27
C ARG A 378 -4.31 12.64 3.05
N MET A 379 -5.42 11.92 3.27
CA MET A 379 -6.18 11.31 2.17
C MET A 379 -6.70 12.37 1.18
N GLU A 380 -7.14 13.53 1.68
CA GLU A 380 -7.61 14.65 0.84
C GLU A 380 -6.50 15.19 -0.06
N ASP A 381 -5.25 15.24 0.43
CA ASP A 381 -4.10 15.69 -0.37
C ASP A 381 -3.77 14.66 -1.47
N LEU A 382 -3.84 13.36 -1.17
CA LEU A 382 -3.68 12.28 -2.15
C LEU A 382 -4.76 12.36 -3.24
N MET A 383 -6.02 12.47 -2.84
CA MET A 383 -7.15 12.58 -3.76
C MET A 383 -7.02 13.82 -4.65
N ALA A 384 -6.65 14.97 -4.10
CA ALA A 384 -6.46 16.21 -4.86
C ALA A 384 -5.33 16.09 -5.91
N VAL A 385 -4.23 15.42 -5.57
CA VAL A 385 -3.13 15.13 -6.52
C VAL A 385 -3.61 14.22 -7.65
N ALA A 386 -4.33 13.14 -7.31
CA ALA A 386 -4.86 12.19 -8.30
C ALA A 386 -5.93 12.85 -9.20
N GLU A 387 -6.77 13.76 -8.64
CA GLU A 387 -7.76 14.52 -9.41
C GLU A 387 -7.14 15.49 -10.41
N ALA A 388 -6.03 16.11 -10.03
CA ALA A 388 -5.26 16.98 -10.91
C ALA A 388 -4.51 16.20 -12.02
N GLY A 389 -4.59 14.87 -12.05
CA GLY A 389 -3.83 14.01 -12.97
C GLY A 389 -2.32 14.04 -12.70
N ASN A 390 -1.92 14.47 -11.53
CA ASN A 390 -0.55 14.59 -11.10
C ASN A 390 -0.06 13.35 -10.33
N VAL A 391 1.24 13.33 -10.06
CA VAL A 391 1.91 12.23 -9.35
C VAL A 391 2.61 12.78 -8.12
N MET A 392 2.49 12.04 -7.01
CA MET A 392 3.20 12.36 -5.77
C MET A 392 4.70 12.06 -5.87
N PRO A 393 5.55 12.79 -5.15
CA PRO A 393 6.94 12.41 -4.97
C PRO A 393 7.06 10.99 -4.38
N THR A 394 8.18 10.33 -4.65
CA THR A 394 8.47 8.99 -4.12
C THR A 394 8.40 8.99 -2.59
N LYS A 395 7.81 7.93 -2.02
CA LYS A 395 7.70 7.75 -0.57
C LYS A 395 6.93 8.87 0.13
N SER A 396 5.79 9.28 -0.45
CA SER A 396 4.90 10.29 0.12
C SER A 396 3.87 9.73 1.10
N THR A 397 3.51 8.45 0.98
CA THR A 397 2.48 7.79 1.77
C THR A 397 2.97 6.48 2.38
N TRP A 398 2.56 6.20 3.61
CA TRP A 398 2.75 4.93 4.28
C TRP A 398 1.43 4.49 4.92
N PHE A 399 0.66 3.67 4.19
CA PHE A 399 -0.63 3.18 4.67
C PHE A 399 -0.46 2.08 5.72
N GLU A 400 -1.19 2.20 6.82
CA GLU A 400 -1.37 1.18 7.85
C GLU A 400 -2.84 1.12 8.30
N PRO A 401 -3.34 -0.06 8.66
CA PRO A 401 -2.71 -1.38 8.55
C PRO A 401 -2.59 -1.87 7.10
N LYS A 402 -1.61 -2.72 6.86
CA LYS A 402 -1.44 -3.37 5.55
C LYS A 402 -2.49 -4.46 5.33
N LEU A 403 -2.92 -4.63 4.08
CA LEU A 403 -3.75 -5.77 3.67
C LEU A 403 -2.98 -7.08 3.83
N ALA A 404 -3.65 -8.15 4.22
CA ALA A 404 -3.04 -9.47 4.22
C ALA A 404 -3.17 -10.14 2.85
N ASP A 405 -2.11 -10.81 2.41
CA ASP A 405 -2.16 -11.79 1.34
C ASP A 405 -2.80 -13.08 1.87
N GLY A 406 -3.47 -13.83 1.01
CA GLY A 406 -4.05 -15.13 1.32
C GLY A 406 -5.43 -15.12 1.96
N LEU A 407 -5.98 -13.96 2.34
CA LEU A 407 -7.34 -13.89 2.88
C LEU A 407 -8.40 -14.06 1.78
N VAL A 408 -8.16 -13.49 0.61
CA VAL A 408 -8.97 -13.72 -0.60
C VAL A 408 -8.14 -13.42 -1.84
N SER A 409 -8.27 -14.28 -2.87
CA SER A 409 -7.58 -14.14 -4.16
C SER A 409 -8.59 -14.17 -5.30
N HIS A 410 -8.27 -13.51 -6.41
CA HIS A 410 -9.09 -13.47 -7.63
C HIS A 410 -8.48 -14.34 -8.72
N VAL A 411 -9.13 -15.48 -9.02
CA VAL A 411 -8.71 -16.42 -10.06
C VAL A 411 -9.19 -15.92 -11.43
N LEU A 412 -8.33 -16.04 -12.46
CA LEU A 412 -8.53 -15.41 -13.77
C LEU A 412 -9.08 -16.34 -14.86
N ASP A 413 -9.52 -17.52 -14.53
CA ASP A 413 -10.16 -18.50 -15.44
C ASP A 413 -11.60 -18.12 -15.80
#